data_8b5c63b268e6427d170053b69a097f5c
#
_entry.id   8b5c63b268e6427d170053b69a097f5c
#
_cell.length_a   1.000
_cell.length_b   1.000
_cell.length_c   1.000
_cell.angle_alpha   90.00
_cell.angle_beta   90.00
_cell.angle_gamma   90.00
#
_symmetry.space_group_name_H-M   'P 1'
#
loop_
_entity.id
_entity.type
_entity.pdbx_description
1 polymer ?
#
loop_
_entity_poly.entity_id
_entity_poly.type
_entity_poly.pdbx_seq_one_letter_code
_entity_poly.pdbx_strand_id
1 'polypeptide(L)'
;MYSETSMRFDYRPSTGSGRHGRRLGVAVAVALAMLATLVAAAPAKVGTAVAPRVVWRDCGGGFECATIKVPLDYDRPHGRRIELALIRLPAGNPARRIGSLFTNPGGPGTSGIGHVRDLARLAYPAKVQARFDIIGFDPRGVGASTPVRCFSSLEEQQKFFSNGPIIPVTQRQFQRAVADASELARRCQERAGWLLPHLSTANVARDLNVLRAAVGDRGLSYAGYSYGTYLGATFANLFPNRVRALVLDGVVDAPAYTKGSRLSTTFVRQNSDVGSSDTLGQFFRLCGRALAASSALTVVPH
;
A
#
# COMPACT_ATOMS: atom_id res chain seq x y z
N MET A 1 16.70 21.40 34.63
CA MET A 1 17.58 22.57 34.65
C MET A 1 18.24 22.68 33.29
N TYR A 2 17.58 23.32 32.32
CA TYR A 2 18.20 23.67 31.05
C TYR A 2 17.82 25.12 30.75
N SER A 3 18.87 25.93 30.56
CA SER A 3 18.87 27.40 30.40
C SER A 3 18.41 27.78 29.00
N GLU A 4 17.39 28.62 28.90
CA GLU A 4 17.00 29.33 27.68
C GLU A 4 17.97 30.50 27.45
N THR A 5 18.65 30.49 26.31
CA THR A 5 19.43 31.65 25.83
C THR A 5 18.68 32.27 24.65
N SER A 6 17.98 33.37 24.94
CA SER A 6 17.27 34.18 23.96
C SER A 6 18.27 35.10 23.25
N MET A 7 18.40 35.00 21.94
CA MET A 7 19.10 36.00 21.10
C MET A 7 18.09 37.04 20.64
N ARG A 8 18.30 38.29 21.12
CA ARG A 8 17.64 39.50 20.62
C ARG A 8 18.44 40.02 19.42
N PHE A 9 17.78 40.21 18.30
CA PHE A 9 18.29 40.95 17.17
C PHE A 9 17.83 42.43 17.31
N ASP A 10 18.78 43.34 17.54
CA ASP A 10 18.56 44.79 17.49
C ASP A 10 18.60 45.27 16.03
N TYR A 11 17.48 45.79 15.55
CA TYR A 11 17.37 46.46 14.27
C TYR A 11 17.56 47.97 14.48
N ARG A 12 18.63 48.58 13.95
CA ARG A 12 18.81 50.01 13.84
C ARG A 12 18.43 50.49 12.44
N PRO A 13 17.53 51.48 12.29
CA PRO A 13 17.30 52.10 10.99
C PRO A 13 18.34 53.24 10.75
N SER A 14 18.96 53.19 9.59
CA SER A 14 19.81 54.32 9.09
C SER A 14 18.96 55.34 8.35
N THR A 15 18.95 56.58 8.84
CA THR A 15 18.39 57.72 8.14
C THR A 15 19.43 58.27 7.15
N GLY A 16 19.09 58.22 5.86
CA GLY A 16 19.85 58.90 4.80
C GLY A 16 18.92 59.77 3.94
N SER A 17 19.03 61.07 4.09
CA SER A 17 18.30 62.04 3.30
C SER A 17 18.99 62.29 1.95
N GLY A 18 18.21 62.51 0.89
CA GLY A 18 18.69 63.30 -0.19
C GLY A 18 18.38 62.88 -1.62
N ARG A 19 17.59 63.78 -2.28
CA ARG A 19 17.41 63.97 -3.74
C ARG A 19 16.23 63.27 -4.42
N HIS A 20 15.09 63.88 -4.26
CA HIS A 20 13.95 63.78 -5.18
C HIS A 20 14.25 64.58 -6.47
N GLY A 21 14.06 63.92 -7.59
CA GLY A 21 14.02 64.63 -8.87
C GLY A 21 14.24 63.70 -10.08
N ARG A 22 13.21 63.45 -10.85
CA ARG A 22 13.28 62.93 -12.24
C ARG A 22 13.37 61.42 -12.53
N ARG A 23 12.70 60.55 -11.79
CA ARG A 23 12.54 59.14 -12.22
C ARG A 23 11.10 58.62 -12.13
N LEU A 24 10.08 59.49 -12.09
CA LEU A 24 8.68 59.04 -11.98
C LEU A 24 8.02 58.62 -13.32
N GLY A 25 8.61 59.00 -14.47
CA GLY A 25 7.99 58.73 -15.79
C GLY A 25 8.29 57.35 -16.38
N VAL A 26 9.38 56.71 -16.00
CA VAL A 26 9.79 55.42 -16.59
C VAL A 26 9.25 54.22 -15.79
N ALA A 27 9.03 54.39 -14.49
CA ALA A 27 8.53 53.31 -13.64
C ALA A 27 7.06 52.96 -13.88
N VAL A 28 6.22 53.93 -14.29
CA VAL A 28 4.81 53.71 -14.58
C VAL A 28 4.60 52.97 -15.92
N ALA A 29 5.45 53.23 -16.92
CA ALA A 29 5.37 52.57 -18.23
C ALA A 29 5.80 51.10 -18.17
N VAL A 30 6.77 50.74 -17.32
CA VAL A 30 7.22 49.35 -17.13
C VAL A 30 6.21 48.53 -16.30
N ALA A 31 5.52 49.14 -15.33
CA ALA A 31 4.49 48.49 -14.54
C ALA A 31 3.22 48.17 -15.37
N LEU A 32 2.85 49.04 -16.33
CA LEU A 32 1.72 48.80 -17.24
C LEU A 32 2.04 47.76 -18.32
N ALA A 33 3.28 47.61 -18.75
CA ALA A 33 3.71 46.58 -19.70
C ALA A 33 3.77 45.17 -19.06
N MET A 34 4.02 45.05 -17.76
CA MET A 34 4.00 43.75 -17.04
C MET A 34 2.58 43.28 -16.66
N LEU A 35 1.55 44.14 -16.65
CA LEU A 35 0.18 43.75 -16.40
C LEU A 35 -0.53 43.19 -17.65
N ALA A 36 0.00 43.38 -18.85
CA ALA A 36 -0.62 42.91 -20.10
C ALA A 36 -0.24 41.48 -20.49
N THR A 37 0.65 40.81 -19.77
CA THR A 37 1.07 39.43 -20.05
C THR A 37 0.53 38.39 -19.08
N LEU A 38 -0.41 38.72 -18.21
CA LEU A 38 -1.25 37.75 -17.55
C LEU A 38 -2.27 37.21 -18.56
N VAL A 39 -1.76 36.53 -19.59
CA VAL A 39 -2.60 35.56 -20.35
C VAL A 39 -3.07 34.56 -19.33
N ALA A 40 -4.34 34.64 -18.96
CA ALA A 40 -5.01 33.64 -18.18
C ALA A 40 -4.80 32.29 -18.90
N ALA A 41 -3.82 31.51 -18.43
CA ALA A 41 -3.72 30.11 -18.79
C ALA A 41 -5.04 29.48 -18.31
N ALA A 42 -6.00 29.34 -19.21
CA ALA A 42 -7.22 28.60 -18.95
C ALA A 42 -6.77 27.27 -18.33
N PRO A 43 -7.33 26.86 -17.17
CA PRO A 43 -6.97 25.57 -16.61
C PRO A 43 -7.24 24.53 -17.72
N ALA A 44 -6.17 23.88 -18.16
CA ALA A 44 -6.28 22.77 -19.08
C ALA A 44 -7.34 21.83 -18.47
N LYS A 45 -8.48 21.67 -19.13
CA LYS A 45 -9.46 20.67 -18.74
C LYS A 45 -8.71 19.36 -18.75
N VAL A 46 -8.28 18.90 -17.58
CA VAL A 46 -7.82 17.53 -17.37
C VAL A 46 -9.02 16.69 -17.79
N GLY A 47 -8.97 16.21 -19.01
CA GLY A 47 -10.00 15.32 -19.51
C GLY A 47 -10.08 14.17 -18.52
N THR A 48 -11.20 14.06 -17.83
CA THR A 48 -11.49 12.93 -16.97
C THR A 48 -11.52 11.71 -17.86
N ALA A 49 -10.38 11.04 -18.00
CA ALA A 49 -10.34 9.75 -18.67
C ALA A 49 -11.38 8.87 -17.96
N VAL A 50 -12.44 8.54 -18.67
CA VAL A 50 -13.50 7.66 -18.15
C VAL A 50 -12.79 6.35 -17.78
N ALA A 51 -12.82 6.00 -16.50
CA ALA A 51 -12.23 4.75 -16.04
C ALA A 51 -12.86 3.59 -16.83
N PRO A 52 -12.07 2.66 -17.37
CA PRO A 52 -12.60 1.53 -18.12
C PRO A 52 -13.56 0.74 -17.21
N ARG A 53 -14.74 0.39 -17.70
CA ARG A 53 -15.66 -0.48 -16.97
C ARG A 53 -15.07 -1.89 -16.87
N VAL A 54 -15.21 -2.51 -15.70
CA VAL A 54 -14.82 -3.90 -15.49
C VAL A 54 -15.80 -4.82 -16.24
N VAL A 55 -15.25 -5.73 -17.02
CA VAL A 55 -16.02 -6.83 -17.65
C VAL A 55 -15.78 -8.09 -16.83
N TRP A 56 -16.75 -8.45 -16.03
CA TRP A 56 -16.72 -9.63 -15.19
C TRP A 56 -17.07 -10.88 -16.00
N ARG A 57 -16.38 -11.99 -15.73
CA ARG A 57 -16.65 -13.30 -16.31
C ARG A 57 -16.66 -14.33 -15.19
N ASP A 58 -17.56 -15.31 -15.28
CA ASP A 58 -17.57 -16.42 -14.35
C ASP A 58 -16.21 -17.14 -14.35
N CYS A 59 -15.67 -17.41 -13.17
CA CYS A 59 -14.42 -18.15 -12.97
C CYS A 59 -14.56 -19.31 -11.97
N GLY A 60 -15.79 -19.80 -11.80
CA GLY A 60 -16.12 -20.95 -10.99
C GLY A 60 -16.37 -20.63 -9.52
N GLY A 61 -17.06 -21.54 -8.82
CA GLY A 61 -17.31 -21.42 -7.39
C GLY A 61 -18.18 -20.23 -6.97
N GLY A 62 -18.94 -19.63 -7.90
CA GLY A 62 -19.72 -18.41 -7.68
C GLY A 62 -18.86 -17.13 -7.60
N PHE A 63 -17.63 -17.19 -8.09
CA PHE A 63 -16.75 -16.05 -8.27
C PHE A 63 -16.76 -15.57 -9.70
N GLU A 64 -16.45 -14.28 -9.87
CA GLU A 64 -16.25 -13.67 -11.17
C GLU A 64 -14.88 -13.03 -11.23
N CYS A 65 -14.20 -13.15 -12.36
CA CYS A 65 -12.85 -12.65 -12.60
C CYS A 65 -12.84 -11.61 -13.70
N ALA A 66 -11.86 -10.70 -13.63
CA ALA A 66 -11.66 -9.66 -14.62
C ALA A 66 -10.20 -9.25 -14.71
N THR A 67 -9.85 -8.56 -15.79
CA THR A 67 -8.55 -7.90 -15.97
C THR A 67 -8.76 -6.46 -16.38
N ILE A 68 -7.99 -5.54 -15.79
CA ILE A 68 -8.00 -4.12 -16.13
C ILE A 68 -6.59 -3.67 -16.47
N LYS A 69 -6.47 -2.83 -17.51
CA LYS A 69 -5.20 -2.18 -17.85
C LYS A 69 -5.07 -0.84 -17.14
N VAL A 70 -3.95 -0.66 -16.43
CA VAL A 70 -3.57 0.59 -15.75
C VAL A 70 -2.25 1.13 -16.32
N PRO A 71 -1.92 2.42 -16.16
CA PRO A 71 -0.61 2.94 -16.54
C PRO A 71 0.51 2.21 -15.78
N LEU A 72 1.60 1.87 -16.44
CA LEU A 72 2.83 1.47 -15.79
C LEU A 72 3.36 2.61 -14.91
N ASP A 73 3.43 3.79 -15.52
CA ASP A 73 3.88 5.04 -14.91
C ASP A 73 2.74 6.04 -14.88
N TYR A 74 2.34 6.48 -13.68
CA TYR A 74 1.27 7.45 -13.51
C TYR A 74 1.67 8.88 -13.88
N ASP A 75 2.97 9.16 -14.00
CA ASP A 75 3.48 10.44 -14.52
C ASP A 75 3.44 10.47 -16.06
N ARG A 76 3.29 9.29 -16.69
CA ARG A 76 3.12 9.10 -18.14
C ARG A 76 1.90 8.23 -18.44
N PRO A 77 0.67 8.69 -18.14
CA PRO A 77 -0.54 7.85 -18.17
C PRO A 77 -0.91 7.30 -19.55
N HIS A 78 -0.42 7.92 -20.61
CA HIS A 78 -0.60 7.47 -22.01
C HIS A 78 0.51 6.55 -22.52
N GLY A 79 1.52 6.25 -21.68
CA GLY A 79 2.62 5.35 -21.99
C GLY A 79 2.23 3.87 -21.88
N ARG A 80 3.25 3.05 -21.58
CA ARG A 80 3.07 1.61 -21.40
C ARG A 80 2.02 1.32 -20.30
N ARG A 81 1.19 0.32 -20.55
CA ARG A 81 0.18 -0.17 -19.61
C ARG A 81 0.53 -1.56 -19.11
N ILE A 82 0.08 -1.87 -17.91
CA ILE A 82 0.16 -3.19 -17.28
C ILE A 82 -1.24 -3.71 -16.99
N GLU A 83 -1.37 -5.01 -16.78
CA GLU A 83 -2.62 -5.67 -16.47
C GLU A 83 -2.71 -5.95 -14.96
N LEU A 84 -3.87 -5.68 -14.38
CA LEU A 84 -4.25 -6.06 -13.04
C LEU A 84 -5.39 -7.06 -13.11
N ALA A 85 -5.20 -8.18 -12.45
CA ALA A 85 -6.19 -9.23 -12.34
C ALA A 85 -7.02 -9.05 -11.06
N LEU A 86 -8.34 -9.25 -11.19
CA LEU A 86 -9.32 -9.11 -10.13
C LEU A 86 -10.17 -10.38 -10.02
N ILE A 87 -10.66 -10.61 -8.81
CA ILE A 87 -11.72 -11.55 -8.49
C ILE A 87 -12.78 -10.85 -7.66
N ARG A 88 -14.05 -11.22 -7.82
CA ARG A 88 -15.09 -10.80 -6.89
C ARG A 88 -15.96 -11.98 -6.46
N LEU A 89 -16.39 -11.95 -5.21
CA LEU A 89 -17.54 -12.67 -4.72
C LEU A 89 -18.72 -11.69 -4.79
N PRO A 90 -19.71 -11.88 -5.69
CA PRO A 90 -20.85 -10.98 -5.80
C PRO A 90 -21.68 -10.93 -4.52
N ALA A 91 -22.32 -9.80 -4.26
CA ALA A 91 -23.22 -9.62 -3.12
C ALA A 91 -24.37 -10.64 -3.18
N GLY A 92 -24.59 -11.35 -2.07
CA GLY A 92 -25.63 -12.39 -1.99
C GLY A 92 -27.08 -11.84 -2.09
N ASN A 93 -27.27 -10.53 -1.90
CA ASN A 93 -28.53 -9.84 -2.10
C ASN A 93 -28.34 -8.58 -2.99
N PRO A 94 -28.42 -8.73 -4.33
CA PRO A 94 -28.19 -7.62 -5.25
C PRO A 94 -29.14 -6.42 -5.03
N ALA A 95 -30.38 -6.65 -4.60
CA ALA A 95 -31.35 -5.57 -4.34
C ALA A 95 -30.95 -4.70 -3.15
N ARG A 96 -30.13 -5.19 -2.24
CA ARG A 96 -29.62 -4.47 -1.06
C ARG A 96 -28.13 -4.19 -1.12
N ARG A 97 -27.52 -4.34 -2.30
CA ARG A 97 -26.10 -4.09 -2.52
C ARG A 97 -25.77 -2.63 -2.21
N ILE A 98 -24.70 -2.43 -1.43
CA ILE A 98 -24.18 -1.11 -1.04
C ILE A 98 -23.09 -0.64 -2.02
N GLY A 99 -22.24 -1.55 -2.48
CA GLY A 99 -21.06 -1.26 -3.30
C GLY A 99 -20.05 -2.39 -3.23
N SER A 100 -18.79 -2.08 -3.52
CA SER A 100 -17.70 -3.04 -3.45
C SER A 100 -16.90 -2.86 -2.16
N LEU A 101 -16.50 -3.98 -1.54
CA LEU A 101 -15.50 -4.04 -0.48
C LEU A 101 -14.21 -4.61 -1.08
N PHE A 102 -13.25 -3.74 -1.33
CA PHE A 102 -11.91 -4.17 -1.74
C PHE A 102 -11.14 -4.73 -0.55
N THR A 103 -10.34 -5.76 -0.78
CA THR A 103 -9.51 -6.36 0.28
C THR A 103 -8.09 -6.60 -0.19
N ASN A 104 -7.14 -6.50 0.75
CA ASN A 104 -5.75 -6.84 0.52
C ASN A 104 -5.17 -7.55 1.75
N PRO A 105 -4.65 -8.79 1.60
CA PRO A 105 -4.13 -9.60 2.71
C PRO A 105 -2.77 -9.14 3.25
N GLY A 106 -2.08 -8.27 2.53
CA GLY A 106 -0.76 -7.78 2.93
C GLY A 106 0.41 -8.47 2.24
N GLY A 107 1.39 -8.83 2.98
CA GLY A 107 2.71 -9.28 2.54
C GLY A 107 3.76 -8.18 2.74
N PRO A 108 4.12 -7.32 1.76
CA PRO A 108 3.62 -7.17 0.39
C PRO A 108 3.83 -8.38 -0.51
N GLY A 109 3.01 -8.52 -1.54
CA GLY A 109 3.17 -9.56 -2.56
C GLY A 109 2.25 -10.76 -2.42
N THR A 110 1.37 -10.80 -1.42
CA THR A 110 0.34 -11.84 -1.32
C THR A 110 -0.78 -11.58 -2.33
N SER A 111 -1.26 -12.65 -2.97
CA SER A 111 -2.35 -12.59 -3.95
C SER A 111 -3.68 -12.20 -3.28
N GLY A 112 -4.27 -11.10 -3.72
CA GLY A 112 -5.63 -10.74 -3.32
C GLY A 112 -6.69 -11.64 -3.95
N ILE A 113 -6.41 -12.21 -5.13
CA ILE A 113 -7.27 -13.20 -5.78
C ILE A 113 -7.33 -14.47 -4.94
N GLY A 114 -6.18 -15.01 -4.53
CA GLY A 114 -6.11 -16.16 -3.65
C GLY A 114 -6.84 -15.91 -2.32
N HIS A 115 -6.59 -14.77 -1.70
CA HIS A 115 -7.26 -14.39 -0.45
C HIS A 115 -8.79 -14.41 -0.56
N VAL A 116 -9.36 -13.81 -1.60
CA VAL A 116 -10.82 -13.79 -1.77
C VAL A 116 -11.36 -15.18 -2.11
N ARG A 117 -10.69 -15.91 -2.98
CA ARG A 117 -11.11 -17.26 -3.37
C ARG A 117 -11.18 -18.21 -2.19
N ASP A 118 -10.16 -18.18 -1.33
CA ASP A 118 -9.99 -19.17 -0.26
C ASP A 118 -10.69 -18.74 1.03
N LEU A 119 -10.75 -17.44 1.31
CA LEU A 119 -11.12 -16.94 2.63
C LEU A 119 -12.35 -16.03 2.67
N ALA A 120 -12.84 -15.46 1.55
CA ALA A 120 -13.91 -14.47 1.61
C ALA A 120 -15.17 -14.97 2.32
N ARG A 121 -15.56 -16.22 2.11
CA ARG A 121 -16.76 -16.80 2.75
C ARG A 121 -16.58 -17.06 4.25
N LEU A 122 -15.35 -17.20 4.72
CA LEU A 122 -15.02 -17.44 6.12
C LEU A 122 -14.69 -16.14 6.88
N ALA A 123 -13.94 -15.26 6.23
CA ALA A 123 -13.41 -14.05 6.86
C ALA A 123 -14.46 -12.94 7.00
N TYR A 124 -15.47 -12.89 6.12
CA TYR A 124 -16.46 -11.82 6.15
C TYR A 124 -17.81 -12.31 6.68
N PRO A 125 -18.44 -11.62 7.65
CA PRO A 125 -19.75 -11.98 8.17
C PRO A 125 -20.82 -12.04 7.07
N ALA A 126 -21.82 -12.91 7.19
CA ALA A 126 -22.91 -13.08 6.22
C ALA A 126 -23.62 -11.75 5.87
N LYS A 127 -23.77 -10.85 6.86
CA LYS A 127 -24.36 -9.51 6.64
C LYS A 127 -23.51 -8.64 5.68
N VAL A 128 -22.18 -8.80 5.68
CA VAL A 128 -21.26 -8.10 4.76
C VAL A 128 -21.34 -8.74 3.39
N GLN A 129 -21.24 -10.08 3.31
CA GLN A 129 -21.36 -10.83 2.06
C GLN A 129 -22.69 -10.59 1.34
N ALA A 130 -23.79 -10.42 2.09
CA ALA A 130 -25.10 -10.13 1.50
C ALA A 130 -25.17 -8.74 0.82
N ARG A 131 -24.34 -7.76 1.24
CA ARG A 131 -24.50 -6.37 0.87
C ARG A 131 -23.34 -5.77 0.07
N PHE A 132 -22.21 -6.45 -0.02
CA PHE A 132 -21.03 -6.00 -0.75
C PHE A 132 -20.57 -7.05 -1.75
N ASP A 133 -20.15 -6.59 -2.93
CA ASP A 133 -19.23 -7.39 -3.73
C ASP A 133 -17.88 -7.38 -3.03
N ILE A 134 -17.36 -8.54 -2.64
CA ILE A 134 -16.04 -8.63 -2.03
C ILE A 134 -15.01 -8.81 -3.14
N ILE A 135 -14.12 -7.83 -3.31
CA ILE A 135 -13.18 -7.77 -4.42
C ILE A 135 -11.74 -7.91 -3.93
N GLY A 136 -11.05 -8.93 -4.42
CA GLY A 136 -9.60 -9.06 -4.35
C GLY A 136 -8.96 -8.67 -5.68
N PHE A 137 -7.73 -8.20 -5.60
CA PHE A 137 -6.91 -7.98 -6.80
C PHE A 137 -5.47 -8.36 -6.49
N ASP A 138 -4.76 -8.82 -7.49
CA ASP A 138 -3.33 -8.99 -7.41
C ASP A 138 -2.67 -7.62 -7.68
N PRO A 139 -1.88 -7.08 -6.76
CA PRO A 139 -1.16 -5.83 -7.01
C PRO A 139 -0.22 -5.95 -8.21
N ARG A 140 0.18 -4.80 -8.78
CA ARG A 140 1.24 -4.77 -9.79
C ARG A 140 2.47 -5.54 -9.31
N GLY A 141 3.02 -6.37 -10.16
CA GLY A 141 4.15 -7.25 -9.83
C GLY A 141 3.76 -8.59 -9.21
N VAL A 142 2.48 -8.85 -8.90
CA VAL A 142 2.02 -10.02 -8.14
C VAL A 142 1.11 -10.92 -8.95
N GLY A 143 1.24 -12.23 -8.77
CA GLY A 143 0.30 -13.27 -9.16
C GLY A 143 -0.13 -13.23 -10.63
N ALA A 144 -1.45 -13.14 -10.87
CA ALA A 144 -2.06 -13.09 -12.20
C ALA A 144 -2.07 -11.68 -12.82
N SER A 145 -1.74 -10.63 -12.07
CA SER A 145 -1.40 -9.30 -12.63
C SER A 145 -0.07 -9.37 -13.38
N THR A 146 0.31 -8.30 -14.08
CA THR A 146 1.66 -8.25 -14.70
C THR A 146 2.72 -8.52 -13.63
N PRO A 147 3.31 -9.74 -13.59
CA PRO A 147 4.12 -10.16 -12.45
C PRO A 147 5.59 -9.79 -12.58
N VAL A 148 6.28 -9.63 -11.45
CA VAL A 148 7.74 -9.65 -11.40
C VAL A 148 8.21 -11.08 -11.57
N ARG A 149 8.99 -11.35 -12.60
CA ARG A 149 9.58 -12.66 -12.86
C ARG A 149 11.11 -12.56 -12.85
N CYS A 150 11.73 -13.08 -11.79
CA CYS A 150 13.19 -13.07 -11.61
C CYS A 150 13.84 -14.38 -12.07
N PHE A 151 13.03 -15.43 -12.33
CA PHE A 151 13.47 -16.76 -12.75
C PHE A 151 12.78 -17.15 -14.05
N SER A 152 13.40 -18.08 -14.79
CA SER A 152 12.87 -18.59 -16.07
C SER A 152 11.71 -19.56 -15.86
N SER A 153 11.69 -20.27 -14.72
CA SER A 153 10.67 -21.24 -14.36
C SER A 153 10.38 -21.24 -12.86
N LEU A 154 9.24 -21.82 -12.49
CA LEU A 154 8.88 -22.04 -11.11
C LEU A 154 9.85 -23.03 -10.42
N GLU A 155 10.31 -24.03 -11.15
CA GLU A 155 11.29 -25.01 -10.64
C GLU A 155 12.62 -24.32 -10.29
N GLU A 156 13.13 -23.46 -11.16
CA GLU A 156 14.34 -22.66 -10.87
C GLU A 156 14.16 -21.79 -9.63
N GLN A 157 12.99 -21.14 -9.50
CA GLN A 157 12.64 -20.34 -8.33
C GLN A 157 12.61 -21.19 -7.05
N GLN A 158 11.94 -22.32 -7.08
CA GLN A 158 11.86 -23.23 -5.93
C GLN A 158 13.25 -23.73 -5.51
N LYS A 159 14.06 -24.18 -6.48
CA LYS A 159 15.43 -24.60 -6.23
C LYS A 159 16.28 -23.48 -5.60
N PHE A 160 16.11 -22.25 -6.05
CA PHE A 160 16.84 -21.11 -5.48
C PHE A 160 16.49 -20.89 -4.01
N PHE A 161 15.19 -20.89 -3.67
CA PHE A 161 14.74 -20.60 -2.31
C PHE A 161 14.83 -21.82 -1.35
N SER A 162 15.01 -23.05 -1.85
CA SER A 162 15.20 -24.24 -1.01
C SER A 162 16.64 -24.44 -0.51
N ASN A 163 17.59 -23.65 -0.97
CA ASN A 163 19.03 -23.90 -0.76
C ASN A 163 19.62 -23.32 0.54
N GLY A 164 18.83 -22.90 1.51
CA GLY A 164 19.41 -22.36 2.75
C GLY A 164 18.40 -22.30 3.90
N PRO A 165 18.87 -22.06 5.13
CA PRO A 165 17.99 -21.86 6.26
C PRO A 165 17.24 -20.52 6.10
N ILE A 166 15.97 -20.50 6.56
CA ILE A 166 15.14 -19.28 6.56
C ILE A 166 15.79 -18.19 7.42
N ILE A 167 16.43 -18.59 8.53
CA ILE A 167 17.14 -17.68 9.45
C ILE A 167 18.59 -18.13 9.54
N PRO A 168 19.56 -17.33 9.08
CA PRO A 168 20.98 -17.63 9.23
C PRO A 168 21.41 -17.47 10.69
N VAL A 169 21.98 -18.50 11.28
CA VAL A 169 22.46 -18.52 12.67
C VAL A 169 23.99 -18.58 12.78
N THR A 170 24.70 -18.78 11.67
CA THR A 170 26.15 -18.76 11.61
C THR A 170 26.67 -17.70 10.63
N GLN A 171 27.91 -17.23 10.83
CA GLN A 171 28.53 -16.26 9.92
C GLN A 171 28.58 -16.76 8.46
N ARG A 172 28.83 -18.03 8.24
CA ARG A 172 28.82 -18.64 6.90
C ARG A 172 27.45 -18.61 6.26
N GLN A 173 26.38 -18.91 7.02
CA GLN A 173 25.01 -18.84 6.54
C GLN A 173 24.61 -17.39 6.23
N PHE A 174 25.04 -16.43 7.05
CA PHE A 174 24.80 -15.01 6.80
C PHE A 174 25.46 -14.53 5.50
N GLN A 175 26.75 -14.87 5.30
CA GLN A 175 27.48 -14.52 4.07
C GLN A 175 26.79 -15.11 2.83
N ARG A 176 26.31 -16.36 2.92
CA ARG A 176 25.55 -17.00 1.86
C ARG A 176 24.22 -16.27 1.60
N ALA A 177 23.45 -15.94 2.63
CA ALA A 177 22.19 -15.21 2.49
C ALA A 177 22.38 -13.85 1.81
N VAL A 178 23.48 -13.13 2.10
CA VAL A 178 23.84 -11.88 1.43
C VAL A 178 24.16 -12.12 -0.06
N ALA A 179 24.90 -13.17 -0.38
CA ALA A 179 25.21 -13.53 -1.77
C ALA A 179 23.95 -13.91 -2.56
N ASP A 180 23.08 -14.73 -1.96
CA ASP A 180 21.80 -15.14 -2.55
C ASP A 180 20.88 -13.92 -2.78
N ALA A 181 20.82 -12.98 -1.83
CA ALA A 181 20.06 -11.74 -1.97
C ALA A 181 20.59 -10.86 -3.13
N SER A 182 21.92 -10.78 -3.28
CA SER A 182 22.56 -10.04 -4.37
C SER A 182 22.28 -10.68 -5.73
N GLU A 183 22.33 -12.00 -5.81
CA GLU A 183 22.01 -12.75 -7.03
C GLU A 183 20.52 -12.60 -7.39
N LEU A 184 19.62 -12.66 -6.42
CA LEU A 184 18.19 -12.40 -6.63
C LEU A 184 17.97 -10.99 -7.20
N ALA A 185 18.61 -9.98 -6.61
CA ALA A 185 18.50 -8.60 -7.07
C ALA A 185 18.96 -8.45 -8.53
N ARG A 186 20.09 -9.08 -8.90
CA ARG A 186 20.63 -9.08 -10.25
C ARG A 186 19.64 -9.72 -11.23
N ARG A 187 19.12 -10.92 -10.91
CA ARG A 187 18.13 -11.63 -11.76
C ARG A 187 16.86 -10.82 -11.95
N CYS A 188 16.33 -10.22 -10.87
CA CYS A 188 15.16 -9.38 -10.94
C CYS A 188 15.42 -8.14 -11.82
N GLN A 189 16.57 -7.50 -11.69
CA GLN A 189 16.93 -6.34 -12.50
C GLN A 189 17.03 -6.69 -13.98
N GLU A 190 17.65 -7.81 -14.33
CA GLU A 190 17.81 -8.26 -15.71
C GLU A 190 16.47 -8.60 -16.38
N ARG A 191 15.57 -9.28 -15.65
CA ARG A 191 14.34 -9.83 -16.21
C ARG A 191 13.12 -8.92 -16.05
N ALA A 192 13.08 -8.10 -15.01
CA ALA A 192 11.94 -7.28 -14.63
C ALA A 192 12.31 -5.82 -14.32
N GLY A 193 13.53 -5.36 -14.62
CA GLY A 193 14.02 -4.02 -14.30
C GLY A 193 13.14 -2.89 -14.83
N TRP A 194 12.41 -3.11 -15.91
CA TRP A 194 11.44 -2.15 -16.45
C TRP A 194 10.21 -1.94 -15.57
N LEU A 195 9.87 -2.93 -14.72
CA LEU A 195 8.70 -2.90 -13.84
C LEU A 195 9.08 -2.45 -12.42
N LEU A 196 10.27 -2.84 -11.92
CA LEU A 196 10.69 -2.63 -10.54
C LEU A 196 10.54 -1.18 -10.02
N PRO A 197 10.92 -0.11 -10.78
CA PRO A 197 10.77 1.27 -10.31
C PRO A 197 9.32 1.70 -10.09
N HIS A 198 8.36 0.95 -10.62
CA HIS A 198 6.95 1.29 -10.60
C HIS A 198 6.12 0.52 -9.55
N LEU A 199 6.77 -0.27 -8.67
CA LEU A 199 6.10 -1.14 -7.68
C LEU A 199 5.78 -0.46 -6.34
N SER A 200 5.94 0.85 -6.23
CA SER A 200 5.70 1.57 -4.97
C SER A 200 4.26 1.42 -4.47
N THR A 201 4.08 1.42 -3.15
CA THR A 201 2.75 1.42 -2.53
C THR A 201 1.88 2.58 -3.01
N ALA A 202 2.48 3.74 -3.30
CA ALA A 202 1.78 4.88 -3.88
C ALA A 202 1.18 4.55 -5.26
N ASN A 203 1.90 3.79 -6.10
CA ASN A 203 1.37 3.34 -7.39
C ASN A 203 0.28 2.27 -7.23
N VAL A 204 0.42 1.35 -6.26
CA VAL A 204 -0.66 0.40 -5.92
C VAL A 204 -1.91 1.13 -5.41
N ALA A 205 -1.76 2.19 -4.63
CA ALA A 205 -2.89 3.01 -4.18
C ALA A 205 -3.56 3.77 -5.35
N ARG A 206 -2.79 4.23 -6.35
CA ARG A 206 -3.35 4.79 -7.59
C ARG A 206 -4.09 3.73 -8.41
N ASP A 207 -3.55 2.51 -8.49
CA ASP A 207 -4.24 1.37 -9.08
C ASP A 207 -5.59 1.13 -8.40
N LEU A 208 -5.60 1.06 -7.07
CA LEU A 208 -6.81 0.84 -6.29
C LEU A 208 -7.86 1.95 -6.55
N ASN A 209 -7.44 3.21 -6.76
CA ASN A 209 -8.35 4.28 -7.16
C ASN A 209 -8.93 4.08 -8.58
N VAL A 210 -8.13 3.58 -9.52
CA VAL A 210 -8.63 3.21 -10.86
C VAL A 210 -9.62 2.05 -10.75
N LEU A 211 -9.30 1.01 -9.99
CA LEU A 211 -10.16 -0.15 -9.78
C LEU A 211 -11.49 0.24 -9.12
N ARG A 212 -11.46 1.09 -8.07
CA ARG A 212 -12.65 1.65 -7.44
C ARG A 212 -13.54 2.36 -8.45
N ALA A 213 -12.98 3.21 -9.29
CA ALA A 213 -13.73 3.94 -10.31
C ALA A 213 -14.27 3.00 -11.39
N ALA A 214 -13.52 1.97 -11.78
CA ALA A 214 -13.87 0.99 -12.81
C ALA A 214 -15.07 0.11 -12.40
N VAL A 215 -15.24 -0.17 -11.11
CA VAL A 215 -16.43 -0.88 -10.58
C VAL A 215 -17.62 0.06 -10.31
N GLY A 216 -17.45 1.38 -10.54
CA GLY A 216 -18.51 2.39 -10.42
C GLY A 216 -18.69 2.97 -9.01
N ASP A 217 -17.79 2.70 -8.07
CA ASP A 217 -17.92 3.20 -6.70
C ASP A 217 -17.35 4.63 -6.56
N ARG A 218 -18.11 5.52 -5.91
CA ARG A 218 -17.69 6.91 -5.65
C ARG A 218 -16.62 7.02 -4.57
N GLY A 219 -16.68 6.14 -3.56
CA GLY A 219 -15.76 6.06 -2.44
C GLY A 219 -15.32 4.63 -2.18
N LEU A 220 -14.08 4.45 -1.79
CA LEU A 220 -13.49 3.16 -1.46
C LEU A 220 -14.02 2.63 -0.13
N SER A 221 -14.59 1.42 -0.13
CA SER A 221 -14.70 0.59 1.07
C SER A 221 -13.59 -0.45 1.00
N TYR A 222 -12.80 -0.56 2.06
CA TYR A 222 -11.58 -1.35 2.02
C TYR A 222 -11.31 -2.07 3.33
N ALA A 223 -10.88 -3.31 3.24
CA ALA A 223 -10.37 -4.10 4.36
C ALA A 223 -8.91 -4.48 4.06
N GLY A 224 -7.97 -3.96 4.84
CA GLY A 224 -6.55 -4.22 4.71
C GLY A 224 -6.00 -4.94 5.93
N TYR A 225 -5.20 -5.98 5.67
CA TYR A 225 -4.55 -6.78 6.70
C TYR A 225 -3.04 -6.62 6.60
N SER A 226 -2.33 -6.50 7.75
CA SER A 226 -0.88 -6.40 7.76
C SER A 226 -0.38 -5.25 6.85
N TYR A 227 0.52 -5.50 5.86
CA TYR A 227 0.90 -4.49 4.86
C TYR A 227 -0.29 -3.85 4.13
N GLY A 228 -1.41 -4.56 3.99
CA GLY A 228 -2.63 -4.00 3.42
C GLY A 228 -3.14 -2.78 4.19
N THR A 229 -2.82 -2.64 5.48
CA THR A 229 -3.13 -1.46 6.29
C THR A 229 -2.32 -0.24 5.84
N TYR A 230 -1.04 -0.44 5.51
CA TYR A 230 -0.19 0.60 4.95
C TYR A 230 -0.66 1.04 3.55
N LEU A 231 -1.14 0.10 2.72
CA LEU A 231 -1.79 0.43 1.44
C LEU A 231 -3.06 1.26 1.65
N GLY A 232 -3.93 0.87 2.59
CA GLY A 232 -5.16 1.61 2.90
C GLY A 232 -4.88 3.02 3.43
N ALA A 233 -3.91 3.18 4.33
CA ALA A 233 -3.46 4.48 4.83
C ALA A 233 -2.86 5.36 3.71
N THR A 234 -2.05 4.76 2.82
CA THR A 234 -1.50 5.46 1.65
C THR A 234 -2.60 5.92 0.71
N PHE A 235 -3.62 5.09 0.48
CA PHE A 235 -4.79 5.47 -0.32
C PHE A 235 -5.54 6.66 0.29
N ALA A 236 -5.81 6.60 1.60
CA ALA A 236 -6.52 7.67 2.30
C ALA A 236 -5.76 9.00 2.25
N ASN A 237 -4.43 8.94 2.34
CA ASN A 237 -3.57 10.12 2.24
C ASN A 237 -3.54 10.72 0.81
N LEU A 238 -3.47 9.87 -0.23
CA LEU A 238 -3.46 10.33 -1.62
C LEU A 238 -4.85 10.77 -2.11
N PHE A 239 -5.92 10.15 -1.60
CA PHE A 239 -7.29 10.35 -2.08
C PHE A 239 -8.29 10.51 -0.93
N PRO A 240 -8.13 11.52 -0.03
CA PRO A 240 -8.96 11.65 1.17
C PRO A 240 -10.46 11.76 0.85
N ASN A 241 -10.83 12.44 -0.24
CA ASN A 241 -12.21 12.60 -0.69
C ASN A 241 -12.77 11.36 -1.43
N ARG A 242 -12.02 10.27 -1.51
CA ARG A 242 -12.42 9.01 -2.17
C ARG A 242 -12.52 7.85 -1.18
N VAL A 243 -12.38 8.10 0.09
CA VAL A 243 -12.59 7.11 1.15
C VAL A 243 -14.06 7.10 1.55
N ARG A 244 -14.65 5.90 1.62
CA ARG A 244 -15.97 5.68 2.22
C ARG A 244 -15.82 5.04 3.60
N ALA A 245 -15.06 3.94 3.71
CA ALA A 245 -14.78 3.25 4.95
C ALA A 245 -13.49 2.43 4.82
N LEU A 246 -12.70 2.37 5.87
CA LEU A 246 -11.51 1.54 5.97
C LEU A 246 -11.61 0.67 7.23
N VAL A 247 -11.29 -0.60 7.09
CA VAL A 247 -10.98 -1.53 8.17
C VAL A 247 -9.51 -1.91 8.01
N LEU A 248 -8.73 -1.64 9.02
CA LEU A 248 -7.27 -1.88 9.03
C LEU A 248 -6.93 -2.78 10.21
N ASP A 249 -6.56 -4.01 9.92
CA ASP A 249 -6.29 -5.06 10.91
C ASP A 249 -4.82 -5.48 10.86
N GLY A 250 -4.16 -5.58 12.01
CA GLY A 250 -2.72 -5.78 12.10
C GLY A 250 -1.95 -4.58 11.56
N VAL A 251 -2.24 -3.40 12.12
CA VAL A 251 -1.77 -2.10 11.60
C VAL A 251 -0.26 -2.00 11.58
N VAL A 252 0.27 -1.64 10.41
CA VAL A 252 1.68 -1.35 10.19
C VAL A 252 1.95 0.11 10.56
N ASP A 253 2.93 0.35 11.45
CA ASP A 253 3.47 1.68 11.69
C ASP A 253 4.23 2.16 10.45
N ALA A 254 3.64 3.10 9.71
CA ALA A 254 4.19 3.57 8.43
C ALA A 254 5.58 4.21 8.57
N PRO A 255 5.88 5.07 9.56
CA PRO A 255 7.24 5.55 9.84
C PRO A 255 8.24 4.43 10.10
N ALA A 256 7.95 3.51 11.01
CA ALA A 256 8.83 2.39 11.33
C ALA A 256 8.99 1.42 10.15
N TYR A 257 7.96 1.27 9.32
CA TYR A 257 8.01 0.45 8.11
C TYR A 257 8.92 1.03 7.03
N THR A 258 8.86 2.34 6.80
CA THR A 258 9.51 3.00 5.65
C THR A 258 10.82 3.71 5.99
N LYS A 259 11.01 4.13 7.24
CA LYS A 259 12.16 4.90 7.71
C LYS A 259 12.95 4.10 8.75
N GLY A 260 14.23 4.36 8.83
CA GLY A 260 15.07 3.79 9.87
C GLY A 260 16.43 3.31 9.37
N SER A 261 17.22 2.78 10.29
CA SER A 261 18.56 2.26 10.02
C SER A 261 18.53 1.07 9.07
N ARG A 262 19.49 1.01 8.16
CA ARG A 262 19.74 -0.19 7.34
C ARG A 262 20.21 -1.39 8.15
N LEU A 263 20.61 -1.16 9.40
CA LEU A 263 21.10 -2.20 10.32
C LEU A 263 19.96 -2.90 11.08
N SER A 264 18.70 -2.38 10.99
CA SER A 264 17.56 -2.97 11.67
C SER A 264 16.49 -3.36 10.66
N THR A 265 15.98 -4.58 10.78
CA THR A 265 14.88 -5.06 9.93
C THR A 265 13.59 -4.30 10.26
N THR A 266 12.66 -4.29 9.30
CA THR A 266 11.33 -3.67 9.47
C THR A 266 10.58 -4.24 10.68
N PHE A 267 10.64 -5.56 10.89
CA PHE A 267 9.99 -6.23 12.02
C PHE A 267 10.53 -5.78 13.37
N VAL A 268 11.86 -5.62 13.50
CA VAL A 268 12.50 -5.11 14.72
C VAL A 268 12.12 -3.65 14.97
N ARG A 269 12.10 -2.81 13.92
CA ARG A 269 11.67 -1.40 14.07
C ARG A 269 10.23 -1.23 14.49
N GLN A 270 9.36 -2.20 14.20
CA GLN A 270 7.97 -2.25 14.62
C GLN A 270 7.76 -2.97 15.95
N ASN A 271 8.81 -3.41 16.63
CA ASN A 271 8.77 -4.21 17.86
C ASN A 271 7.94 -5.51 17.70
N SER A 272 7.89 -6.07 16.48
CA SER A 272 7.10 -7.28 16.21
C SER A 272 7.66 -8.51 16.92
N ASP A 273 8.96 -8.56 17.16
CA ASP A 273 9.66 -9.57 17.95
C ASP A 273 9.23 -9.54 19.43
N VAL A 274 9.13 -8.34 20.01
CA VAL A 274 8.67 -8.13 21.39
C VAL A 274 7.21 -8.55 21.51
N GLY A 275 6.33 -8.02 20.65
CA GLY A 275 4.90 -8.35 20.66
C GLY A 275 4.62 -9.84 20.46
N SER A 276 5.41 -10.53 19.61
CA SER A 276 5.29 -11.97 19.42
C SER A 276 5.71 -12.75 20.67
N SER A 277 6.80 -12.34 21.32
CA SER A 277 7.28 -12.97 22.57
C SER A 277 6.27 -12.80 23.70
N ASP A 278 5.69 -11.61 23.87
CA ASP A 278 4.67 -11.32 24.87
C ASP A 278 3.41 -12.15 24.66
N THR A 279 2.96 -12.26 23.39
CA THR A 279 1.80 -13.06 23.01
C THR A 279 2.04 -14.55 23.29
N LEU A 280 3.21 -15.07 22.95
CA LEU A 280 3.58 -16.45 23.24
C LEU A 280 3.64 -16.71 24.77
N GLY A 281 4.21 -15.78 25.53
CA GLY A 281 4.23 -15.87 26.99
C GLY A 281 2.81 -15.88 27.59
N GLN A 282 1.88 -15.08 27.04
CA GLN A 282 0.47 -15.10 27.46
C GLN A 282 -0.21 -16.42 27.10
N PHE A 283 0.05 -16.94 25.92
CA PHE A 283 -0.46 -18.25 25.48
C PHE A 283 -0.05 -19.36 26.46
N PHE A 284 1.23 -19.45 26.82
CA PHE A 284 1.69 -20.46 27.80
C PHE A 284 1.06 -20.29 29.18
N ARG A 285 0.89 -19.04 29.65
CA ARG A 285 0.20 -18.77 30.93
C ARG A 285 -1.26 -19.25 30.91
N LEU A 286 -1.98 -19.03 29.79
CA LEU A 286 -3.37 -19.46 29.64
C LEU A 286 -3.48 -20.97 29.54
N CYS A 287 -2.60 -21.64 28.80
CA CYS A 287 -2.55 -23.08 28.71
C CYS A 287 -2.26 -23.73 30.08
N GLY A 288 -1.31 -23.19 30.84
CA GLY A 288 -1.01 -23.67 32.19
C GLY A 288 -2.21 -23.57 33.15
N ARG A 289 -2.96 -22.47 33.08
CA ARG A 289 -4.20 -22.29 33.86
C ARG A 289 -5.31 -23.27 33.44
N ALA A 290 -5.48 -23.50 32.15
CA ALA A 290 -6.47 -24.46 31.64
C ALA A 290 -6.17 -25.91 32.08
N LEU A 291 -4.90 -26.30 32.02
CA LEU A 291 -4.45 -27.62 32.49
C LEU A 291 -4.64 -27.77 34.01
N ALA A 292 -4.32 -26.76 34.80
CA ALA A 292 -4.55 -26.78 36.25
C ALA A 292 -6.05 -26.86 36.59
N ALA A 293 -6.90 -26.16 35.87
CA ALA A 293 -8.36 -26.22 36.08
C ALA A 293 -8.93 -27.59 35.66
N SER A 294 -8.43 -28.24 34.59
CA SER A 294 -8.88 -29.57 34.18
C SER A 294 -8.42 -30.67 35.15
N SER A 295 -7.24 -30.55 35.75
CA SER A 295 -6.79 -31.48 36.78
C SER A 295 -7.54 -31.33 38.11
N ALA A 296 -8.06 -30.14 38.43
CA ALA A 296 -8.91 -29.90 39.59
C ALA A 296 -10.31 -30.52 39.43
N LEU A 297 -10.79 -30.73 38.22
CA LEU A 297 -12.09 -31.34 37.93
C LEU A 297 -12.04 -32.89 37.99
N THR A 298 -10.88 -33.52 38.06
CA THR A 298 -10.69 -34.98 38.11
C THR A 298 -10.58 -35.55 39.51
N VAL A 299 -10.66 -34.72 40.57
CA VAL A 299 -10.64 -35.16 41.96
C VAL A 299 -12.03 -34.94 42.59
N VAL A 300 -13.03 -35.69 42.14
CA VAL A 300 -14.24 -36.00 42.94
C VAL A 300 -14.04 -37.39 43.50
N PRO A 301 -13.76 -37.59 44.78
CA PRO A 301 -13.78 -38.96 45.36
C PRO A 301 -15.21 -39.45 45.39
N HIS A 302 -15.42 -40.66 44.88
CA HIS A 302 -16.66 -41.44 45.09
C HIS A 302 -16.81 -41.87 46.52
#